data_466d2de187a3a8b08388c5c7e5d99a1b
#
_entry.id   466d2de187a3a8b08388c5c7e5d99a1b
#
_cell.length_a   1.000
_cell.length_b   1.000
_cell.length_c   1.000
_cell.angle_alpha   90.00
_cell.angle_beta   90.00
_cell.angle_gamma   90.00
#
_symmetry.space_group_name_H-M   'P 1'
#
loop_
_entity.id
_entity.type
_entity.pdbx_description
1 polymer ?
#
loop_
_entity_poly.entity_id
_entity_poly.type
_entity_poly.pdbx_seq_one_letter_code
_entity_poly.pdbx_strand_id
1 'polypeptide(L)'
;MKFSYWGAGILAVALTVTLGSNTLFASQPLTAATEYMQKNDSDSIKVENLAKELKKLKPISSDDFKSKFKKEISGFKLTEATAFEDKETGSYATANYAKGSKNVYLMVTDGAGAGAEQVKGNLLSYLELKAVEEPGDKTNIKNYKGWSVYFDHSMYENDKMTSIQYLEGNRYSVVASGTNIPLDELKSLLDNISL
;
A
#
# COMPACT_ATOMS: atom_id res chain seq x y z
N MET A 1 -1.36 39.38 -11.40
CA MET A 1 -0.14 38.59 -11.14
C MET A 1 -0.16 37.38 -12.10
N LYS A 2 0.81 37.32 -13.02
CA LYS A 2 0.89 36.25 -14.03
C LYS A 2 1.83 35.19 -13.52
N PHE A 3 1.34 33.95 -13.34
CA PHE A 3 2.20 32.79 -13.08
C PHE A 3 2.56 32.14 -14.43
N SER A 4 3.86 32.13 -14.73
CA SER A 4 4.41 31.46 -15.92
C SER A 4 4.71 30.00 -15.59
N TYR A 5 4.22 29.12 -16.45
CA TYR A 5 4.55 27.69 -16.49
C TYR A 5 5.99 27.51 -16.95
N TRP A 6 6.80 26.79 -16.22
CA TRP A 6 8.10 26.27 -16.66
C TRP A 6 7.92 24.83 -17.13
N GLY A 7 8.30 24.64 -18.38
CA GLY A 7 8.16 23.38 -19.07
C GLY A 7 9.16 22.33 -18.62
N ALA A 8 8.71 21.08 -18.67
CA ALA A 8 9.52 19.88 -18.45
C ALA A 8 10.55 19.74 -19.59
N GLY A 9 11.84 19.86 -19.26
CA GLY A 9 12.94 19.54 -20.16
C GLY A 9 13.21 18.05 -20.17
N ILE A 10 12.97 17.41 -21.32
CA ILE A 10 13.39 16.03 -21.58
C ILE A 10 14.90 16.07 -21.84
N LEU A 11 15.68 15.48 -20.94
CA LEU A 11 17.12 15.32 -21.13
C LEU A 11 17.37 14.02 -21.92
N ALA A 12 17.55 14.16 -23.23
CA ALA A 12 18.04 13.08 -24.08
C ALA A 12 19.57 12.97 -23.91
N VAL A 13 20.03 11.94 -23.22
CA VAL A 13 21.44 11.59 -23.16
C VAL A 13 21.79 10.75 -24.38
N ALA A 14 22.45 11.37 -25.35
CA ALA A 14 23.06 10.66 -26.47
C ALA A 14 24.40 10.03 -26.00
N LEU A 15 24.47 8.70 -25.93
CA LEU A 15 25.70 7.97 -25.68
C LEU A 15 26.44 7.82 -27.02
N THR A 16 27.53 8.61 -27.22
CA THR A 16 28.50 8.35 -28.28
C THR A 16 29.45 7.24 -27.83
N VAL A 17 29.40 6.10 -28.51
CA VAL A 17 30.34 4.98 -28.31
C VAL A 17 31.59 5.25 -29.14
N THR A 18 32.71 5.57 -28.49
CA THR A 18 34.04 5.51 -29.09
C THR A 18 34.61 4.08 -28.95
N LEU A 19 34.84 3.42 -30.06
CA LEU A 19 35.53 2.14 -30.13
C LEU A 19 37.04 2.32 -29.86
N GLY A 20 37.52 1.71 -28.77
CA GLY A 20 38.93 1.66 -28.42
C GLY A 20 39.20 0.52 -27.42
N SER A 21 39.73 -0.60 -28.00
CA SER A 21 40.57 -1.66 -27.41
C SER A 21 40.30 -2.27 -26.04
N ASN A 22 39.86 -3.53 -26.09
CA ASN A 22 40.16 -4.66 -25.20
C ASN A 22 40.39 -4.43 -23.71
N THR A 23 39.29 -4.51 -22.92
CA THR A 23 39.30 -5.12 -21.61
C THR A 23 38.01 -5.95 -21.45
N LEU A 24 38.21 -7.24 -21.09
CA LEU A 24 37.13 -8.16 -20.74
C LEU A 24 36.40 -7.64 -19.48
N PHE A 25 35.40 -6.80 -19.66
CA PHE A 25 34.40 -6.59 -18.63
C PHE A 25 33.40 -7.73 -18.76
N ALA A 26 33.37 -8.58 -17.75
CA ALA A 26 32.33 -9.56 -17.57
C ALA A 26 31.00 -8.84 -17.68
N SER A 27 30.22 -9.16 -18.72
CA SER A 27 28.86 -8.71 -18.92
C SER A 27 28.03 -9.20 -17.74
N GLN A 28 27.80 -8.35 -16.76
CA GLN A 28 26.74 -8.60 -15.79
C GLN A 28 25.40 -8.58 -16.55
N PRO A 29 24.49 -9.50 -16.24
CA PRO A 29 23.35 -9.75 -17.09
C PRO A 29 22.37 -8.56 -17.09
N LEU A 30 22.14 -7.99 -18.26
CA LEU A 30 21.01 -7.09 -18.55
C LEU A 30 19.64 -7.72 -18.21
N THR A 31 19.61 -9.00 -17.89
CA THR A 31 18.42 -9.78 -17.59
C THR A 31 17.67 -9.31 -16.33
N ALA A 32 18.38 -8.95 -15.25
CA ALA A 32 17.71 -8.55 -14.01
C ALA A 32 16.96 -7.21 -14.12
N ALA A 33 17.56 -6.21 -14.78
CA ALA A 33 16.91 -4.91 -14.97
C ALA A 33 15.71 -5.00 -15.92
N THR A 34 15.83 -5.80 -16.99
CA THR A 34 14.74 -6.01 -17.95
C THR A 34 13.59 -6.82 -17.34
N GLU A 35 13.91 -7.83 -16.53
CA GLU A 35 12.91 -8.65 -15.82
C GLU A 35 12.19 -7.83 -14.73
N TYR A 36 12.90 -6.92 -14.06
CA TYR A 36 12.34 -6.01 -13.06
C TYR A 36 11.41 -4.96 -13.71
N MET A 37 11.79 -4.37 -14.85
CA MET A 37 10.94 -3.46 -15.60
C MET A 37 9.68 -4.15 -16.12
N GLN A 38 9.79 -5.33 -16.73
CA GLN A 38 8.63 -6.08 -17.21
C GLN A 38 7.67 -6.49 -16.08
N LYS A 39 8.19 -6.82 -14.90
CA LYS A 39 7.36 -7.17 -13.73
C LYS A 39 6.62 -5.97 -13.18
N ASN A 40 7.25 -4.81 -13.10
CA ASN A 40 6.59 -3.57 -12.68
C ASN A 40 5.49 -3.15 -13.64
N ASP A 41 5.69 -3.28 -14.95
CA ASP A 41 4.66 -3.01 -15.95
C ASP A 41 3.45 -3.94 -15.78
N SER A 42 3.69 -5.23 -15.53
CA SER A 42 2.63 -6.21 -15.26
C SER A 42 1.83 -5.89 -13.99
N ASP A 43 2.53 -5.51 -12.91
CA ASP A 43 1.88 -5.16 -11.65
C ASP A 43 1.08 -3.85 -11.77
N SER A 44 1.59 -2.85 -12.50
CA SER A 44 0.87 -1.60 -12.77
C SER A 44 -0.39 -1.84 -13.60
N ILE A 45 -0.34 -2.69 -14.64
CA ILE A 45 -1.51 -3.08 -15.42
C ILE A 45 -2.56 -3.78 -14.55
N LYS A 46 -2.12 -4.65 -13.62
CA LYS A 46 -3.01 -5.32 -12.67
C LYS A 46 -3.73 -4.31 -11.77
N VAL A 47 -3.03 -3.29 -11.27
CA VAL A 47 -3.62 -2.20 -10.47
C VAL A 47 -4.64 -1.40 -11.28
N GLU A 48 -4.31 -1.02 -12.51
CA GLU A 48 -5.24 -0.31 -13.40
C GLU A 48 -6.53 -1.10 -13.68
N ASN A 49 -6.41 -2.39 -13.92
CA ASN A 49 -7.56 -3.26 -14.16
C ASN A 49 -8.43 -3.38 -12.90
N LEU A 50 -7.81 -3.55 -11.72
CA LEU A 50 -8.54 -3.55 -10.45
C LEU A 50 -9.33 -2.24 -10.26
N ALA A 51 -8.71 -1.08 -10.48
CA ALA A 51 -9.37 0.19 -10.32
C ALA A 51 -10.59 0.35 -11.26
N LYS A 52 -10.47 -0.12 -12.51
CA LYS A 52 -11.60 -0.14 -13.45
C LYS A 52 -12.77 -1.00 -12.97
N GLU A 53 -12.48 -2.14 -12.36
CA GLU A 53 -13.54 -2.99 -11.79
C GLU A 53 -14.15 -2.38 -10.55
N LEU A 54 -13.34 -1.83 -9.64
CA LEU A 54 -13.81 -1.15 -8.43
C LEU A 54 -14.73 0.02 -8.73
N LYS A 55 -14.45 0.82 -9.76
CA LYS A 55 -15.32 1.93 -10.19
C LYS A 55 -16.75 1.52 -10.53
N LYS A 56 -16.96 0.27 -10.96
CA LYS A 56 -18.28 -0.26 -11.30
C LYS A 56 -19.08 -0.72 -10.09
N LEU A 57 -18.43 -0.91 -8.95
CA LEU A 57 -19.06 -1.40 -7.73
C LEU A 57 -19.81 -0.28 -7.01
N LYS A 58 -20.91 -0.66 -6.36
CA LYS A 58 -21.62 0.23 -5.46
C LYS A 58 -20.84 0.36 -4.14
N PRO A 59 -20.59 1.59 -3.64
CA PRO A 59 -20.02 1.79 -2.32
C PRO A 59 -20.87 1.16 -1.21
N ILE A 60 -20.19 0.69 -0.16
CA ILE A 60 -20.83 0.13 1.02
C ILE A 60 -21.50 1.25 1.83
N SER A 61 -22.64 0.97 2.44
CA SER A 61 -23.28 1.90 3.39
C SER A 61 -22.50 1.99 4.70
N SER A 62 -22.64 3.11 5.42
CA SER A 62 -21.95 3.29 6.72
C SER A 62 -22.32 2.21 7.73
N ASP A 63 -23.59 1.79 7.80
CA ASP A 63 -24.04 0.78 8.75
C ASP A 63 -23.49 -0.60 8.40
N ASP A 64 -23.53 -0.97 7.12
CA ASP A 64 -22.92 -2.22 6.66
C ASP A 64 -21.41 -2.23 6.89
N PHE A 65 -20.75 -1.08 6.71
CA PHE A 65 -19.31 -0.98 6.93
C PHE A 65 -18.94 -1.17 8.40
N LYS A 66 -19.66 -0.53 9.34
CA LYS A 66 -19.49 -0.74 10.78
C LYS A 66 -19.71 -2.20 11.16
N SER A 67 -20.69 -2.86 10.56
CA SER A 67 -21.02 -4.24 10.86
C SER A 67 -19.94 -5.26 10.50
N LYS A 68 -19.01 -4.89 9.61
CA LYS A 68 -17.86 -5.72 9.23
C LYS A 68 -16.81 -5.85 10.34
N PHE A 69 -16.75 -4.91 11.28
CA PHE A 69 -15.81 -4.98 12.37
C PHE A 69 -16.31 -5.93 13.46
N LYS A 70 -15.63 -7.08 13.59
CA LYS A 70 -15.91 -8.06 14.63
C LYS A 70 -15.70 -7.46 16.01
N LYS A 71 -16.54 -7.81 16.99
CA LYS A 71 -16.41 -7.33 18.38
C LYS A 71 -15.10 -7.75 19.04
N GLU A 72 -14.51 -8.86 18.57
CA GLU A 72 -13.24 -9.38 19.08
C GLU A 72 -12.46 -10.08 17.94
N ILE A 73 -11.14 -9.84 17.87
CA ILE A 73 -10.20 -10.47 16.93
C ILE A 73 -8.92 -10.83 17.71
N SER A 74 -8.57 -12.11 17.77
CA SER A 74 -7.32 -12.59 18.41
C SER A 74 -7.14 -12.11 19.86
N GLY A 75 -8.25 -11.94 20.60
CA GLY A 75 -8.28 -11.44 21.98
C GLY A 75 -8.21 -9.90 22.08
N PHE A 76 -8.16 -9.18 20.98
CA PHE A 76 -8.35 -7.72 20.94
C PHE A 76 -9.82 -7.40 20.85
N LYS A 77 -10.32 -6.58 21.75
CA LYS A 77 -11.72 -6.14 21.79
C LYS A 77 -11.90 -4.85 21.03
N LEU A 78 -12.94 -4.79 20.21
CA LEU A 78 -13.36 -3.56 19.53
C LEU A 78 -13.82 -2.56 20.60
N THR A 79 -13.18 -1.39 20.65
CA THR A 79 -13.53 -0.30 21.56
C THR A 79 -14.35 0.77 20.88
N GLU A 80 -14.11 0.98 19.58
CA GLU A 80 -14.83 1.98 18.78
C GLU A 80 -14.85 1.56 17.31
N ALA A 81 -15.95 1.87 16.61
CA ALA A 81 -16.01 1.79 15.16
C ALA A 81 -16.87 2.93 14.60
N THR A 82 -16.34 3.64 13.61
CA THR A 82 -17.08 4.69 12.89
C THR A 82 -17.04 4.40 11.39
N ALA A 83 -18.01 4.89 10.64
CA ALA A 83 -18.00 4.82 9.19
C ALA A 83 -18.72 6.04 8.60
N PHE A 84 -18.25 6.45 7.45
CA PHE A 84 -18.74 7.62 6.72
C PHE A 84 -18.90 7.28 5.24
N GLU A 85 -19.97 7.80 4.65
CA GLU A 85 -20.20 7.74 3.21
C GLU A 85 -19.78 9.07 2.61
N ASP A 86 -18.89 9.01 1.61
CA ASP A 86 -18.49 10.16 0.82
C ASP A 86 -18.61 9.81 -0.67
N LYS A 87 -19.35 10.61 -1.40
CA LYS A 87 -19.60 10.38 -2.82
C LYS A 87 -18.45 10.80 -3.72
N GLU A 88 -17.57 11.67 -3.23
CA GLU A 88 -16.45 12.23 -3.99
C GLU A 88 -15.17 11.44 -3.78
N THR A 89 -14.91 10.98 -2.55
CA THR A 89 -13.68 10.31 -2.16
C THR A 89 -13.86 8.83 -1.85
N GLY A 90 -15.10 8.35 -1.74
CA GLY A 90 -15.44 6.99 -1.36
C GLY A 90 -15.75 6.84 0.13
N SER A 91 -16.44 5.75 0.47
CA SER A 91 -16.79 5.44 1.86
C SER A 91 -15.53 5.01 2.63
N TYR A 92 -15.43 5.45 3.88
CA TYR A 92 -14.34 5.02 4.77
C TYR A 92 -14.86 4.69 6.17
N ALA A 93 -14.11 3.85 6.87
CA ALA A 93 -14.43 3.47 8.24
C ALA A 93 -13.15 3.41 9.08
N THR A 94 -13.31 3.60 10.39
CA THR A 94 -12.24 3.41 11.36
C THR A 94 -12.68 2.43 12.45
N ALA A 95 -11.71 1.71 13.01
CA ALA A 95 -11.93 0.83 14.15
C ALA A 95 -10.74 0.86 15.09
N ASN A 96 -11.01 0.87 16.40
CA ASN A 96 -10.01 0.76 17.45
C ASN A 96 -10.18 -0.58 18.16
N TYR A 97 -9.08 -1.31 18.31
CA TYR A 97 -9.03 -2.57 19.06
C TYR A 97 -8.01 -2.47 20.18
N ALA A 98 -8.33 -3.01 21.35
CA ALA A 98 -7.43 -2.99 22.51
C ALA A 98 -7.30 -4.35 23.17
N LYS A 99 -6.07 -4.65 23.70
CA LYS A 99 -5.76 -5.83 24.48
C LYS A 99 -4.66 -5.48 25.53
N GLY A 100 -5.07 -5.21 26.78
CA GLY A 100 -4.17 -4.67 27.79
C GLY A 100 -3.61 -3.30 27.36
N SER A 101 -2.28 -3.18 27.29
CA SER A 101 -1.59 -1.97 26.85
C SER A 101 -1.41 -1.88 25.32
N LYS A 102 -1.83 -2.91 24.57
CA LYS A 102 -1.72 -2.97 23.12
C LYS A 102 -2.96 -2.36 22.48
N ASN A 103 -2.73 -1.52 21.46
CA ASN A 103 -3.81 -0.90 20.69
C ASN A 103 -3.57 -1.10 19.19
N VAL A 104 -4.63 -1.31 18.44
CA VAL A 104 -4.61 -1.34 16.99
C VAL A 104 -5.69 -0.40 16.45
N TYR A 105 -5.26 0.56 15.67
CA TYR A 105 -6.13 1.45 14.91
C TYR A 105 -6.19 0.98 13.46
N LEU A 106 -7.39 0.88 12.94
CA LEU A 106 -7.64 0.57 11.53
C LEU A 106 -8.32 1.75 10.86
N MET A 107 -7.82 2.15 9.71
CA MET A 107 -8.54 3.01 8.77
C MET A 107 -8.75 2.21 7.49
N VAL A 108 -9.99 2.11 7.06
CA VAL A 108 -10.39 1.30 5.92
C VAL A 108 -11.14 2.17 4.92
N THR A 109 -10.65 2.21 3.68
CA THR A 109 -11.34 2.87 2.57
C THR A 109 -11.98 1.82 1.67
N ASP A 110 -13.26 1.98 1.36
CA ASP A 110 -13.92 1.17 0.34
C ASP A 110 -13.49 1.63 -1.05
N GLY A 111 -12.85 0.75 -1.78
CA GLY A 111 -12.41 1.02 -3.17
C GLY A 111 -13.55 1.07 -4.19
N ALA A 112 -14.80 0.85 -3.79
CA ALA A 112 -15.93 0.92 -4.72
C ALA A 112 -16.23 2.37 -5.14
N GLY A 113 -16.64 2.54 -6.40
CA GLY A 113 -17.01 3.85 -6.95
C GLY A 113 -15.85 4.85 -6.91
N ALA A 114 -16.02 5.98 -6.24
CA ALA A 114 -15.01 7.05 -6.13
C ALA A 114 -13.74 6.60 -5.39
N GLY A 115 -13.84 5.68 -4.45
CA GLY A 115 -12.68 5.15 -3.71
C GLY A 115 -11.67 4.37 -4.55
N ALA A 116 -12.03 3.99 -5.78
CA ALA A 116 -11.15 3.24 -6.68
C ALA A 116 -9.85 3.99 -7.00
N GLU A 117 -9.90 5.32 -7.13
CA GLU A 117 -8.70 6.11 -7.41
C GLU A 117 -7.75 6.14 -6.21
N GLN A 118 -8.27 6.17 -4.99
CA GLN A 118 -7.43 6.10 -3.79
C GLN A 118 -6.75 4.74 -3.66
N VAL A 119 -7.49 3.64 -3.88
CA VAL A 119 -6.92 2.29 -3.89
C VAL A 119 -5.82 2.17 -4.94
N LYS A 120 -6.09 2.65 -6.16
CA LYS A 120 -5.11 2.68 -7.24
C LYS A 120 -3.85 3.46 -6.85
N GLY A 121 -4.02 4.69 -6.36
CA GLY A 121 -2.90 5.54 -5.94
C GLY A 121 -2.02 4.89 -4.89
N ASN A 122 -2.64 4.28 -3.86
CA ASN A 122 -1.91 3.58 -2.82
C ASN A 122 -1.10 2.40 -3.38
N LEU A 123 -1.70 1.56 -4.22
CA LEU A 123 -1.01 0.40 -4.79
C LEU A 123 0.13 0.79 -5.73
N LEU A 124 -0.05 1.84 -6.55
CA LEU A 124 1.03 2.35 -7.41
C LEU A 124 2.17 2.94 -6.58
N SER A 125 1.89 3.68 -5.51
CA SER A 125 2.93 4.22 -4.63
C SER A 125 3.74 3.12 -3.94
N TYR A 126 3.14 1.98 -3.59
CA TYR A 126 3.89 0.84 -3.05
C TYR A 126 4.82 0.20 -4.08
N LEU A 127 4.44 0.18 -5.36
CA LEU A 127 5.32 -0.29 -6.44
C LEU A 127 6.51 0.67 -6.65
N GLU A 128 6.26 1.98 -6.57
CA GLU A 128 7.32 3.00 -6.66
C GLU A 128 8.29 2.91 -5.48
N LEU A 129 7.77 2.79 -4.24
CA LEU A 129 8.60 2.62 -3.04
C LEU A 129 9.46 1.36 -3.12
N LYS A 130 8.91 0.26 -3.62
CA LYS A 130 9.66 -0.99 -3.83
C LYS A 130 10.84 -0.82 -4.79
N ALA A 131 10.70 0.07 -5.77
CA ALA A 131 11.75 0.33 -6.76
C ALA A 131 12.95 1.06 -6.17
N VAL A 132 12.78 1.78 -5.05
CA VAL A 132 13.81 2.61 -4.41
C VAL A 132 14.23 2.12 -3.01
N GLU A 133 13.68 0.99 -2.55
CA GLU A 133 13.98 0.42 -1.22
C GLU A 133 15.43 -0.07 -1.16
N GLU A 134 16.20 0.44 -0.19
CA GLU A 134 17.59 0.06 0.02
C GLU A 134 17.73 -1.15 0.97
N PRO A 135 18.79 -1.96 0.83
CA PRO A 135 19.05 -3.07 1.75
C PRO A 135 19.25 -2.57 3.19
N GLY A 136 18.43 -3.07 4.10
CA GLY A 136 18.51 -2.71 5.53
C GLY A 136 17.45 -1.73 6.00
N ASP A 137 16.59 -1.22 5.12
CA ASP A 137 15.44 -0.42 5.50
C ASP A 137 14.50 -1.20 6.44
N LYS A 138 14.04 -0.53 7.51
CA LYS A 138 13.01 -1.08 8.41
C LYS A 138 11.61 -0.98 7.82
N THR A 139 11.44 -0.10 6.86
CA THR A 139 10.26 0.04 6.03
C THR A 139 10.46 -0.81 4.80
N ASN A 140 9.56 -1.70 4.48
CA ASN A 140 9.72 -2.53 3.31
C ASN A 140 8.40 -2.88 2.60
N ILE A 141 8.49 -3.11 1.30
CA ILE A 141 7.40 -3.57 0.47
C ILE A 141 7.48 -5.08 0.32
N LYS A 142 6.42 -5.79 0.74
CA LYS A 142 6.30 -7.25 0.63
C LYS A 142 5.03 -7.65 -0.08
N ASN A 143 4.98 -8.88 -0.57
CA ASN A 143 3.72 -9.48 -1.02
C ASN A 143 2.90 -9.93 0.19
N TYR A 144 1.68 -9.41 0.27
CA TYR A 144 0.70 -9.79 1.29
C TYR A 144 -0.70 -9.80 0.68
N LYS A 145 -1.44 -10.89 0.86
CA LYS A 145 -2.78 -11.09 0.28
C LYS A 145 -2.84 -10.84 -1.24
N GLY A 146 -1.75 -11.16 -1.96
CA GLY A 146 -1.66 -11.10 -3.43
C GLY A 146 -1.28 -9.73 -4.01
N TRP A 147 -0.91 -8.77 -3.16
CA TRP A 147 -0.52 -7.42 -3.56
C TRP A 147 0.82 -7.00 -2.95
N SER A 148 1.51 -6.07 -3.60
CA SER A 148 2.60 -5.33 -2.96
C SER A 148 2.01 -4.41 -1.91
N VAL A 149 2.51 -4.46 -0.67
CA VAL A 149 2.00 -3.74 0.49
C VAL A 149 3.14 -3.15 1.29
N TYR A 150 2.84 -2.14 2.08
CA TYR A 150 3.81 -1.40 2.86
C TYR A 150 3.80 -1.84 4.32
N PHE A 151 4.98 -2.27 4.81
CA PHE A 151 5.23 -2.64 6.19
C PHE A 151 6.18 -1.62 6.79
N ASP A 152 5.79 -0.92 7.85
CA ASP A 152 6.64 0.01 8.56
C ASP A 152 6.89 -0.46 9.99
N HIS A 153 8.16 -0.64 10.30
CA HIS A 153 8.64 -1.03 11.62
C HIS A 153 9.70 -0.06 12.15
N SER A 154 9.97 1.02 11.43
CA SER A 154 11.04 1.98 11.71
C SER A 154 10.89 2.65 13.07
N MET A 155 9.65 2.90 13.51
CA MET A 155 9.36 3.59 14.76
C MET A 155 9.15 2.65 15.97
N TYR A 156 9.27 1.33 15.80
CA TYR A 156 8.96 0.41 16.89
C TYR A 156 9.94 0.48 18.07
N GLU A 157 11.22 0.69 17.82
CA GLU A 157 12.22 0.75 18.88
C GLU A 157 12.01 1.92 19.83
N ASN A 158 11.62 3.08 19.30
CA ASN A 158 11.44 4.34 20.05
C ASN A 158 10.01 4.48 20.56
N ASP A 159 9.03 4.42 19.65
CA ASP A 159 7.64 4.79 19.93
C ASP A 159 6.72 3.57 20.09
N LYS A 160 7.26 2.35 19.97
CA LYS A 160 6.52 1.09 19.98
C LYS A 160 5.38 1.05 18.95
N MET A 161 5.58 1.72 17.82
CA MET A 161 4.62 1.80 16.73
C MET A 161 5.01 0.92 15.55
N THR A 162 4.02 0.24 14.98
CA THR A 162 4.13 -0.51 13.73
C THR A 162 2.98 -0.14 12.82
N SER A 163 3.18 -0.26 11.51
CA SER A 163 2.12 0.00 10.53
C SER A 163 2.17 -1.02 9.40
N ILE A 164 0.99 -1.42 8.94
CA ILE A 164 0.82 -2.24 7.72
C ILE A 164 -0.26 -1.55 6.88
N GLN A 165 0.07 -1.30 5.62
CA GLN A 165 -0.88 -0.76 4.66
C GLN A 165 -1.06 -1.80 3.55
N TYR A 166 -2.29 -2.28 3.34
CA TYR A 166 -2.57 -3.38 2.43
C TYR A 166 -3.96 -3.32 1.81
N LEU A 167 -4.22 -4.20 0.84
CA LEU A 167 -5.54 -4.36 0.23
C LEU A 167 -6.21 -5.64 0.73
N GLU A 168 -7.38 -5.51 1.35
CA GLU A 168 -8.22 -6.62 1.80
C GLU A 168 -9.28 -6.95 0.75
N GLY A 169 -9.40 -8.25 0.39
CA GLY A 169 -10.45 -8.76 -0.47
C GLY A 169 -10.51 -8.11 -1.86
N ASN A 170 -9.40 -7.60 -2.40
CA ASN A 170 -9.34 -6.85 -3.65
C ASN A 170 -10.25 -5.62 -3.70
N ARG A 171 -10.64 -5.07 -2.55
CA ARG A 171 -11.58 -3.97 -2.48
C ARG A 171 -11.22 -2.91 -1.44
N TYR A 172 -10.86 -3.33 -0.24
CA TYR A 172 -10.69 -2.41 0.88
C TYR A 172 -9.23 -2.06 1.08
N SER A 173 -8.87 -0.78 0.93
CA SER A 173 -7.55 -0.29 1.33
C SER A 173 -7.53 -0.13 2.84
N VAL A 174 -6.62 -0.82 3.51
CA VAL A 174 -6.49 -0.85 4.97
C VAL A 174 -5.16 -0.24 5.38
N VAL A 175 -5.22 0.74 6.27
CA VAL A 175 -4.08 1.24 7.04
C VAL A 175 -4.26 0.77 8.48
N ALA A 176 -3.37 -0.08 8.94
CA ALA A 176 -3.36 -0.60 10.30
C ALA A 176 -2.17 -0.05 11.06
N SER A 177 -2.40 0.65 12.18
CA SER A 177 -1.35 1.15 13.06
C SER A 177 -1.46 0.46 14.42
N GLY A 178 -0.37 -0.13 14.88
CA GLY A 178 -0.26 -0.81 16.14
C GLY A 178 0.62 -0.07 17.13
N THR A 179 0.16 0.10 18.38
CA THR A 179 0.96 0.64 19.49
C THR A 179 1.19 -0.46 20.52
N ASN A 180 2.43 -0.61 20.98
CA ASN A 180 2.91 -1.70 21.84
C ASN A 180 2.68 -3.11 21.26
N ILE A 181 2.57 -3.24 19.96
CA ILE A 181 2.36 -4.51 19.26
C ILE A 181 3.45 -4.68 18.20
N PRO A 182 4.24 -5.77 18.22
CA PRO A 182 5.24 -6.03 17.20
C PRO A 182 4.57 -6.38 15.85
N LEU A 183 5.33 -6.21 14.77
CA LEU A 183 4.84 -6.36 13.40
C LEU A 183 4.17 -7.72 13.13
N ASP A 184 4.78 -8.81 13.61
CA ASP A 184 4.24 -10.17 13.40
C ASP A 184 2.92 -10.39 14.12
N GLU A 185 2.75 -9.82 15.32
CA GLU A 185 1.48 -9.90 16.05
C GLU A 185 0.41 -9.03 15.39
N LEU A 186 0.77 -7.83 14.91
CA LEU A 186 -0.15 -7.00 14.13
C LEU A 186 -0.59 -7.74 12.86
N LYS A 187 0.35 -8.32 12.11
CA LYS A 187 0.04 -9.12 10.93
C LYS A 187 -0.88 -10.29 11.26
N SER A 188 -0.61 -11.04 12.34
CA SER A 188 -1.46 -12.16 12.79
C SER A 188 -2.88 -11.70 13.12
N LEU A 189 -3.07 -10.50 13.70
CA LEU A 189 -4.39 -9.92 13.90
C LEU A 189 -5.07 -9.64 12.56
N LEU A 190 -4.36 -9.03 11.60
CA LEU A 190 -4.89 -8.66 10.29
C LEU A 190 -5.23 -9.88 9.42
N ASP A 191 -4.55 -11.01 9.60
CA ASP A 191 -4.88 -12.28 8.94
C ASP A 191 -6.28 -12.82 9.35
N ASN A 192 -6.80 -12.40 10.51
CA ASN A 192 -8.13 -12.76 11.02
C ASN A 192 -9.22 -11.70 10.73
N ILE A 193 -8.85 -10.61 10.07
CA ILE A 193 -9.81 -9.62 9.56
C ILE A 193 -10.40 -10.13 8.25
N SER A 194 -11.71 -9.97 8.11
CA SER A 194 -12.47 -10.19 6.87
C SER A 194 -13.44 -9.04 6.71
N LEU A 195 -13.22 -8.19 5.72
CA LEU A 195 -14.05 -7.01 5.38
C LEU A 195 -14.98 -7.30 4.21
#